data_94ea1c8f114c403cdfa72be96c409557
#
_entry.id   94ea1c8f114c403cdfa72be96c409557
#
_cell.length_a   1.000
_cell.length_b   1.000
_cell.length_c   1.000
_cell.angle_alpha   90.00
_cell.angle_beta   90.00
_cell.angle_gamma   90.00
#
_symmetry.space_group_name_H-M   'P 1'
#
loop_
_entity.id
_entity.type
_entity.pdbx_description
1 polymer ?
#
loop_
_entity_poly.entity_id
_entity_poly.type
_entity_poly.pdbx_seq_one_letter_code
_entity_poly.pdbx_strand_id
1 'polypeptide(L)' 'MMKKLVIEIFGWYGTVAIVSAYALNSFSVIQANTLIYQILNGTGAIGIVIVSFYKKAYQPGVLNTIWTIIAAIAIMKMFI' A
#
# COMPACT_ATOMS: atom_id res chain seq x y z
N MET A 1 5.21 -15.53 -18.31
CA MET A 1 4.04 -16.08 -17.61
C MET A 1 4.19 -16.01 -16.10
N MET A 2 5.26 -16.58 -15.52
CA MET A 2 5.45 -16.50 -14.07
C MET A 2 5.61 -15.08 -13.58
N LYS A 3 6.33 -14.24 -14.36
CA LYS A 3 6.51 -12.84 -13.98
C LYS A 3 5.17 -12.11 -13.88
N LYS A 4 4.29 -12.32 -14.84
CA LYS A 4 2.97 -11.68 -14.82
C LYS A 4 2.15 -12.14 -13.62
N LEU A 5 2.21 -13.43 -13.30
CA LEU A 5 1.49 -13.97 -12.15
C LEU A 5 2.01 -13.37 -10.85
N VAL A 6 3.32 -13.26 -10.70
CA VAL A 6 3.92 -12.68 -9.50
C VAL A 6 3.48 -11.22 -9.34
N ILE A 7 3.48 -10.46 -10.43
CA ILE A 7 3.07 -9.05 -10.39
C ILE A 7 1.59 -8.93 -10.01
N GLU A 8 0.74 -9.80 -10.55
CA GLU A 8 -0.67 -9.80 -10.18
C GLU A 8 -0.87 -10.13 -8.70
N ILE A 9 -0.08 -11.03 -8.15
CA ILE A 9 -0.14 -11.34 -6.72
C ILE A 9 0.20 -10.11 -5.88
N PHE A 10 1.23 -9.35 -6.25
CA PHE A 10 1.56 -8.11 -5.56
C PHE A 10 0.40 -7.12 -5.62
N GLY A 11 -0.26 -7.01 -6.77
CA GLY A 11 -1.39 -6.12 -6.92
C GLY A 11 -2.56 -6.52 -6.04
N TRP A 12 -2.89 -7.79 -6.00
CA TRP A 12 -3.98 -8.28 -5.15
C TRP A 12 -3.64 -8.17 -3.67
N TYR A 13 -2.41 -8.46 -3.29
CA TYR A 13 -1.97 -8.20 -1.92
C TYR A 13 -2.17 -6.74 -1.56
N GLY A 14 -1.73 -5.84 -2.45
CA GLY A 14 -1.86 -4.41 -2.20
C GLY A 14 -3.30 -3.99 -2.01
N THR A 15 -4.19 -4.49 -2.87
CA THR A 15 -5.61 -4.17 -2.78
C THR A 15 -6.20 -4.62 -1.45
N VAL A 16 -5.93 -5.87 -1.06
CA VAL A 16 -6.46 -6.42 0.18
C VAL A 16 -5.88 -5.68 1.38
N ALA A 17 -4.59 -5.40 1.37
CA ALA A 17 -3.93 -4.73 2.49
C ALA A 17 -4.47 -3.31 2.68
N ILE A 18 -4.60 -2.54 1.60
CA ILE A 18 -5.07 -1.16 1.69
C ILE A 18 -6.53 -1.12 2.12
N VAL A 19 -7.38 -1.95 1.53
CA VAL A 19 -8.80 -1.99 1.91
C VAL A 19 -8.94 -2.43 3.36
N SER A 20 -8.16 -3.42 3.79
CA SER A 20 -8.19 -3.88 5.18
C SER A 20 -7.77 -2.78 6.15
N ALA A 21 -6.68 -2.07 5.84
CA ALA A 21 -6.22 -0.98 6.68
C ALA A 21 -7.29 0.11 6.79
N TYR A 22 -7.87 0.48 5.66
CA TYR A 22 -8.90 1.51 5.64
C TYR A 22 -10.14 1.08 6.43
N ALA A 23 -10.59 -0.16 6.24
CA ALA A 23 -11.76 -0.66 6.95
C ALA A 23 -11.51 -0.72 8.45
N LEU A 24 -10.36 -1.25 8.88
CA LEU A 24 -10.03 -1.33 10.30
C LEU A 24 -9.95 0.06 10.93
N ASN A 25 -9.40 1.02 10.21
CA ASN A 25 -9.34 2.39 10.72
C ASN A 25 -10.73 3.03 10.76
N SER A 26 -11.52 2.82 9.71
CA SER A 26 -12.87 3.41 9.61
C SER A 26 -13.80 2.90 10.69
N PHE A 27 -13.64 1.64 11.09
CA PHE A 27 -14.45 1.05 12.15
C PHE A 27 -13.80 1.19 13.53
N SER A 28 -12.75 2.00 13.64
CA SER A 28 -12.09 2.33 14.90
C SER A 28 -11.43 1.14 15.58
N VAL A 29 -11.09 0.09 14.80
CA VAL A 29 -10.36 -1.07 15.35
C VAL A 29 -8.88 -0.72 15.52
N ILE A 30 -8.29 -0.02 14.53
CA ILE A 30 -6.92 0.48 14.62
C ILE A 30 -6.90 1.95 14.24
N GLN A 31 -5.91 2.67 14.74
CA GLN A 31 -5.73 4.08 14.41
C GLN A 31 -4.70 4.24 13.31
N ALA A 32 -4.87 5.28 12.49
CA ALA A 32 -3.99 5.54 11.37
C ALA A 32 -2.55 5.83 11.80
N ASN A 33 -2.36 6.30 13.03
CA ASN A 33 -1.02 6.60 13.54
C ASN A 33 -0.33 5.38 14.17
N THR A 34 -0.84 4.17 13.94
CA THR A 34 -0.20 2.95 14.44
C THR A 34 0.74 2.35 13.39
N LEU A 35 1.74 1.63 13.87
CA LEU A 35 2.71 0.99 12.99
C LEU A 35 2.04 -0.03 12.08
N ILE A 36 1.10 -0.82 12.62
CA ILE A 36 0.43 -1.84 11.79
C ILE A 36 -0.36 -1.21 10.64
N TYR A 37 -1.04 -0.08 10.89
CA TYR A 37 -1.77 0.62 9.83
C TYR A 37 -0.80 1.07 8.73
N GLN A 38 0.31 1.68 9.13
CA GLN A 38 1.27 2.22 8.15
C GLN A 38 1.98 1.11 7.38
N ILE A 39 2.27 -0.02 8.01
CA ILE A 39 2.88 -1.16 7.32
C ILE A 39 1.91 -1.74 6.29
N LEU A 40 0.65 -1.99 6.68
CA LEU A 40 -0.35 -2.49 5.75
C LEU A 40 -0.56 -1.53 4.59
N ASN A 41 -0.71 -0.26 4.89
CA ASN A 41 -0.97 0.76 3.89
C ASN A 41 0.24 0.96 2.98
N GLY A 42 1.43 1.04 3.55
CA GLY A 42 2.66 1.28 2.78
C GLY A 42 3.05 0.10 1.92
N THR A 43 3.05 -1.11 2.46
CA THR A 43 3.40 -2.30 1.68
C THR A 43 2.33 -2.59 0.64
N GLY A 44 1.06 -2.32 0.97
CA GLY A 44 -0.02 -2.45 0.01
C GLY A 44 0.15 -1.47 -1.14
N ALA A 45 0.51 -0.23 -0.86
CA ALA A 45 0.74 0.78 -1.88
C ALA A 45 1.89 0.38 -2.81
N ILE A 46 2.96 -0.22 -2.27
CA ILE A 46 4.05 -0.72 -3.10
C ILE A 46 3.55 -1.77 -4.07
N GLY A 47 2.69 -2.69 -3.62
CA GLY A 47 2.11 -3.69 -4.50
C GLY A 47 1.31 -3.07 -5.64
N ILE A 48 0.53 -2.04 -5.34
CA ILE A 48 -0.24 -1.33 -6.36
C ILE A 48 0.68 -0.59 -7.33
N VAL A 49 1.77 0.01 -6.83
CA VAL A 49 2.75 0.67 -7.70
C VAL A 49 3.31 -0.32 -8.71
N ILE A 50 3.70 -1.51 -8.25
CA ILE A 50 4.31 -2.53 -9.12
C ILE A 50 3.33 -2.92 -10.23
N VAL A 51 2.11 -3.28 -9.88
CA VAL A 51 1.15 -3.74 -10.88
C VAL A 51 0.70 -2.59 -11.78
N SER A 52 0.57 -1.39 -11.23
CA SER A 52 0.11 -0.23 -12.01
C SER A 52 1.09 0.13 -13.10
N PHE A 53 2.38 0.24 -12.78
CA PHE A 53 3.37 0.58 -13.79
C PHE A 53 3.59 -0.57 -14.77
N TYR A 54 3.46 -1.81 -14.32
CA TYR A 54 3.52 -2.94 -15.23
C TYR A 54 2.42 -2.87 -16.30
N LYS A 55 1.21 -2.48 -15.89
CA LYS A 55 0.06 -2.36 -16.79
C LYS A 55 -0.04 -0.97 -17.43
N LYS A 56 0.93 -0.10 -17.20
CA LYS A 56 0.94 1.28 -17.71
C LYS A 56 -0.24 2.10 -17.22
N ALA A 57 -0.76 1.77 -16.05
CA ALA A 57 -1.79 2.55 -15.39
C ALA A 57 -1.12 3.63 -14.54
N TYR A 58 -0.78 4.75 -15.18
CA TYR A 58 0.13 5.73 -14.58
C TYR A 58 -0.53 6.51 -13.43
N GLN A 59 -1.81 6.85 -13.53
CA GLN A 59 -2.45 7.60 -12.46
C GLN A 59 -2.40 6.85 -11.12
N PRO A 60 -2.90 5.60 -11.01
CA PRO A 60 -2.78 4.90 -9.73
C PRO A 60 -1.33 4.59 -9.34
N GLY A 61 -0.44 4.41 -10.34
CA GLY A 61 0.97 4.20 -10.06
C GLY A 61 1.59 5.40 -9.37
N VAL A 62 1.36 6.60 -9.89
CA VAL A 62 1.88 7.83 -9.29
C VAL A 62 1.24 8.08 -7.93
N LEU A 63 -0.08 7.94 -7.83
CA LEU A 63 -0.78 8.15 -6.58
C LEU A 63 -0.21 7.26 -5.47
N ASN A 64 -0.04 5.98 -5.76
CA ASN A 64 0.43 5.05 -4.75
C ASN A 64 1.93 5.18 -4.46
N THR A 65 2.71 5.71 -5.40
CA THR A 65 4.10 6.06 -5.13
C THR A 65 4.16 7.15 -4.05
N ILE A 66 3.35 8.18 -4.20
CA ILE A 66 3.26 9.26 -3.20
C ILE A 66 2.77 8.69 -1.87
N TRP A 67 1.77 7.82 -1.90
CA TRP A 67 1.22 7.17 -0.71
C TRP A 67 2.28 6.36 0.03
N THR A 68 3.11 5.63 -0.71
CA THR A 68 4.21 4.84 -0.14
C THR A 68 5.22 5.76 0.56
N ILE A 69 5.55 6.88 -0.06
CA ILE A 69 6.49 7.85 0.53
C ILE A 69 5.92 8.42 1.83
N ILE A 70 4.64 8.77 1.83
CA ILE A 70 3.99 9.28 3.04
C ILE A 70 4.02 8.23 4.16
N ALA A 71 3.72 6.97 3.84
CA ALA A 71 3.76 5.91 4.82
C ALA A 71 5.16 5.71 5.38
N ALA A 72 6.18 5.76 4.53
CA ALA A 72 7.57 5.64 4.96
C ALA A 72 7.95 6.77 5.92
N ILE A 73 7.57 7.99 5.60
CA ILE A 73 7.84 9.14 6.48
C ILE A 73 7.11 8.98 7.82
N ALA A 74 5.85 8.52 7.78
CA ALA A 74 5.09 8.31 9.00
C ALA A 74 5.75 7.26 9.90
N ILE A 75 6.25 6.17 9.31
CA ILE A 75 6.95 5.14 10.06
C ILE A 75 8.24 5.70 10.67
N MET A 76 9.00 6.45 9.89
CA MET A 76 10.23 7.06 10.40
C MET A 76 9.95 7.94 11.61
N LYS A 77 8.88 8.72 11.57
CA LYS A 77 8.53 9.61 12.66
C LYS A 77 8.14 8.87 13.94
N MET A 78 7.73 7.62 13.83
CA MET A 78 7.43 6.81 15.01
C MET A 78 8.67 6.44 15.81
N PHE A 79 9.84 6.47 15.17
CA PHE A 79 11.09 6.04 15.77
C PHE A 79 12.06 7.19 16.05
N ILE A 80 11.68 8.39 15.69
CA ILE A 80 12.47 9.58 15.97
C ILE A 80 11.59 10.63 16.62
#